data_80990d0e95ae9f68886ac7ecee69a329
#
_entry.id   80990d0e95ae9f68886ac7ecee69a329
#
_cell.length_a   1.000
_cell.length_b   1.000
_cell.length_c   1.000
_cell.angle_alpha   90.00
_cell.angle_beta   90.00
_cell.angle_gamma   90.00
#
_symmetry.space_group_name_H-M   'P 1'
#
loop_
_entity.id
_entity.type
_entity.pdbx_description
1 polymer ?
#
loop_
_entity_poly.entity_id
_entity_poly.type
_entity_poly.pdbx_seq_one_letter_code
_entity_poly.pdbx_strand_id
1 'polypeptide(L)' 'MNIFIDNKSGAPIYEQIFTQLKSQIISGTLPSDEALPSIRSLAKDLRISVVTTKRAYDELEKEGFTVTIHGK' A
#
# COMPACT_ATOMS: atom_id res chain seq x y z
N MET A 1 0.91 10.72 -3.32
CA MET A 1 1.11 9.30 -3.61
C MET A 1 0.14 8.87 -4.70
N ASN A 2 0.66 8.25 -5.73
CA ASN A 2 -0.14 7.82 -6.86
C ASN A 2 -0.10 6.30 -7.00
N ILE A 3 -1.26 5.69 -6.94
CA ILE A 3 -1.40 4.25 -7.10
C ILE A 3 -2.37 3.99 -8.24
N PHE A 4 -1.96 3.15 -9.16
CA PHE A 4 -2.80 2.78 -10.30
C PHE A 4 -3.12 1.29 -10.24
N ILE A 5 -4.40 0.98 -10.34
CA ILE A 5 -4.85 -0.41 -10.35
C ILE A 5 -5.13 -0.78 -11.79
N ASP A 6 -4.44 -1.80 -12.29
CA ASP A 6 -4.62 -2.30 -13.65
C ASP A 6 -5.37 -3.61 -13.58
N ASN A 7 -6.63 -3.58 -13.91
CA ASN A 7 -7.48 -4.77 -13.85
C ASN A 7 -7.13 -5.79 -14.93
N LYS A 8 -6.31 -5.41 -15.89
CA LYS A 8 -5.94 -6.30 -16.99
C LYS A 8 -4.59 -6.96 -16.78
N SER A 9 -3.86 -6.59 -15.73
CA SER A 9 -2.49 -7.06 -15.58
C SER A 9 -2.39 -8.51 -15.12
N GLY A 10 -3.44 -9.04 -14.53
CA GLY A 10 -3.40 -10.39 -13.99
C GLY A 10 -2.80 -10.49 -12.61
N ALA A 11 -2.11 -9.46 -12.15
CA ALA A 11 -1.59 -9.45 -10.78
C ALA A 11 -2.72 -9.14 -9.80
N PRO A 12 -2.74 -9.80 -8.64
CA PRO A 12 -3.73 -9.46 -7.61
C PRO A 12 -3.62 -7.99 -7.22
N ILE A 13 -4.74 -7.40 -6.85
CA ILE A 13 -4.76 -5.98 -6.53
C ILE A 13 -3.83 -5.66 -5.36
N TYR A 14 -3.81 -6.49 -4.31
CA TYR A 14 -2.93 -6.21 -3.18
C TYR A 14 -1.47 -6.17 -3.60
N GLU A 15 -1.09 -7.02 -4.54
CA GLU A 15 0.29 -7.07 -5.02
C GLU A 15 0.63 -5.81 -5.80
N GLN A 16 -0.31 -5.30 -6.59
CA GLN A 16 -0.10 -4.07 -7.33
C GLN A 16 0.13 -2.90 -6.38
N ILE A 17 -0.65 -2.84 -5.30
CA ILE A 17 -0.50 -1.79 -4.30
C ILE A 17 0.85 -1.94 -3.60
N PHE A 18 1.18 -3.14 -3.17
CA PHE A 18 2.42 -3.42 -2.47
C PHE A 18 3.62 -3.01 -3.32
N THR A 19 3.64 -3.45 -4.58
CA THR A 19 4.76 -3.18 -5.47
C THR A 19 4.95 -1.69 -5.69
N GLN A 20 3.87 -0.97 -5.88
CA GLN A 20 3.95 0.47 -6.14
C GLN A 20 4.38 1.25 -4.91
N LEU A 21 3.85 0.90 -3.73
CA LEU A 21 4.28 1.56 -2.51
C LEU A 21 5.73 1.26 -2.19
N LYS A 22 6.13 0.00 -2.35
CA LYS A 22 7.52 -0.40 -2.16
C LYS A 22 8.44 0.40 -3.06
N SER A 23 8.08 0.52 -4.33
CA SER A 23 8.88 1.26 -5.30
C SER A 23 9.02 2.73 -4.91
N GLN A 24 7.92 3.34 -4.44
CA GLN A 24 7.97 4.74 -4.05
C GLN A 24 8.82 4.96 -2.81
N ILE A 25 8.80 4.02 -1.88
CA ILE A 25 9.62 4.10 -0.69
C ILE A 25 11.10 3.97 -1.07
N ILE A 26 11.42 2.98 -1.91
CA ILE A 26 12.80 2.74 -2.31
C ILE A 26 13.36 3.91 -3.10
N SER A 27 12.56 4.50 -3.97
CA SER A 27 13.01 5.62 -4.81
C SER A 27 13.09 6.93 -4.05
N GLY A 28 12.56 6.99 -2.84
CA GLY A 28 12.53 8.23 -2.08
C GLY A 28 11.37 9.14 -2.38
N THR A 29 10.50 8.74 -3.30
CA THR A 29 9.31 9.52 -3.62
C THR A 29 8.37 9.58 -2.43
N LEU A 30 8.32 8.50 -1.66
CA LEU A 30 7.53 8.43 -0.43
C LEU A 30 8.50 8.02 0.68
N PRO A 31 8.96 8.97 1.50
CA PRO A 31 9.91 8.64 2.56
C PRO A 31 9.34 7.60 3.51
N SER A 32 10.18 6.68 3.94
CA SER A 32 9.74 5.58 4.78
C SER A 32 9.25 6.03 6.16
N ASP A 33 9.69 7.20 6.61
CA ASP A 33 9.26 7.72 7.90
C ASP A 33 8.00 8.56 7.80
N GLU A 34 7.50 8.77 6.60
CA GLU A 34 6.27 9.51 6.39
C GLU A 34 5.09 8.58 6.58
N ALA A 35 4.04 9.07 7.23
CA ALA A 35 2.86 8.26 7.48
C ALA A 35 2.14 7.96 6.17
N LEU A 36 1.86 6.70 5.94
CA LEU A 36 1.01 6.29 4.84
C LEU A 36 -0.43 6.68 5.17
N PRO A 37 -1.28 6.86 4.15
CA PRO A 37 -2.69 7.07 4.41
C PRO A 37 -3.26 5.85 5.15
N SER A 38 -4.34 6.06 5.87
CA SER A 38 -4.95 4.94 6.57
C SER A 38 -5.45 3.91 5.57
N ILE A 39 -5.57 2.67 6.04
CA ILE A 39 -6.07 1.60 5.19
C ILE A 39 -7.44 1.96 4.62
N ARG A 40 -8.34 2.51 5.46
CA ARG A 40 -9.66 2.88 4.99
C ARG A 40 -9.62 4.00 3.96
N SER A 41 -8.76 4.97 4.19
CA SER A 41 -8.64 6.10 3.28
C SER A 41 -8.15 5.65 1.92
N LEU A 42 -7.13 4.82 1.88
CA LEU A 42 -6.60 4.34 0.62
C LEU A 42 -7.59 3.43 -0.09
N ALA A 43 -8.25 2.56 0.67
CA ALA A 43 -9.26 1.67 0.09
C ALA A 43 -10.37 2.47 -0.57
N LYS A 44 -10.82 3.54 0.09
CA LYS A 44 -11.85 4.40 -0.46
C LYS A 44 -11.37 5.10 -1.73
N ASP A 45 -10.16 5.62 -1.70
CA ASP A 45 -9.61 6.33 -2.84
C ASP A 45 -9.46 5.44 -4.05
N LEU A 46 -9.07 4.21 -3.84
CA LEU A 46 -8.87 3.25 -4.92
C LEU A 46 -10.12 2.45 -5.25
N ARG A 47 -11.16 2.61 -4.45
CA ARG A 47 -12.43 1.89 -4.63
C ARG A 47 -12.23 0.39 -4.58
N ILE A 48 -11.51 -0.05 -3.57
CA ILE A 48 -11.24 -1.47 -3.34
C ILE A 48 -11.59 -1.81 -1.90
N SER A 49 -11.53 -3.09 -1.57
CA SER A 49 -11.90 -3.53 -0.24
C SER A 49 -10.82 -3.15 0.78
N VAL A 50 -11.26 -2.93 2.02
CA VAL A 50 -10.35 -2.68 3.12
C VAL A 50 -9.44 -3.90 3.34
N VAL A 51 -9.99 -5.10 3.15
CA VAL A 51 -9.20 -6.32 3.34
C VAL A 51 -8.04 -6.39 2.37
N THR A 52 -8.28 -6.05 1.11
CA THR A 52 -7.21 -6.05 0.11
C THR A 52 -6.14 -5.02 0.44
N THR A 53 -6.56 -3.83 0.85
CA THR A 53 -5.62 -2.77 1.21
C THR A 53 -4.81 -3.18 2.43
N LYS A 54 -5.46 -3.77 3.42
CA LYS A 54 -4.77 -4.22 4.61
C LYS A 54 -3.71 -5.26 4.28
N ARG A 55 -4.02 -6.16 3.35
CA ARG A 55 -3.05 -7.18 2.96
C ARG A 55 -1.80 -6.56 2.36
N ALA A 56 -1.96 -5.52 1.54
CA ALA A 56 -0.81 -4.83 0.97
C ALA A 56 0.03 -4.19 2.06
N TYR A 57 -0.61 -3.56 3.04
CA TYR A 57 0.11 -2.92 4.14
C TYR A 57 0.82 -3.96 5.01
N ASP A 58 0.18 -5.10 5.25
CA ASP A 58 0.80 -6.16 6.03
C ASP A 58 2.05 -6.69 5.33
N GLU A 59 2.02 -6.81 4.01
CA GLU A 59 3.19 -7.24 3.27
C GLU A 59 4.32 -6.23 3.35
N LEU A 60 4.00 -4.95 3.28
CA LEU A 60 5.02 -3.91 3.43
C LEU A 60 5.69 -3.99 4.79
N GLU A 61 4.90 -4.16 5.83
CA GLU A 61 5.43 -4.27 7.19
C GLU A 61 6.27 -5.53 7.35
N LYS A 62 5.77 -6.63 6.81
CA LYS A 62 6.46 -7.90 6.91
C LYS A 62 7.84 -7.83 6.27
N GLU A 63 7.97 -7.09 5.18
CA GLU A 63 9.24 -6.95 4.49
C GLU A 63 10.08 -5.77 4.99
N GLY A 64 9.61 -5.10 6.02
CA GLY A 64 10.41 -4.07 6.67
C GLY A 64 10.36 -2.71 6.02
N PHE A 65 9.44 -2.47 5.11
CA PHE A 65 9.34 -1.18 4.45
C PHE A 65 8.59 -0.14 5.25
N THR A 66 7.75 -0.56 6.17
CA THR A 66 7.01 0.35 7.02
C THR A 66 6.95 -0.20 8.43
N VAL A 67 6.65 0.68 9.37
CA VAL A 67 6.34 0.26 10.73
C VAL A 67 4.89 0.64 10.95
N THR A 68 4.04 -0.36 11.11
CA THR A 68 2.62 -0.11 11.31
C THR A 68 2.32 -0.06 12.80
N ILE A 69 1.71 1.03 13.23
CA ILE A 69 1.31 1.17 14.62
C ILE A 69 -0.16 0.82 14.70
N HIS A 70 -0.42 -0.37 15.23
CA HIS A 70 -1.78 -0.86 15.34
C HIS A 70 -2.45 -0.33 16.58
N GLY A 71 -3.78 -0.35 16.56
CA GLY A 71 -4.54 0.07 17.70
C GLY A 71 -4.67 1.58 17.82
N LYS A 72 -4.34 2.27 16.80
CA LYS A 72 -4.45 3.72 16.77
C LYS A 72 -5.63 4.17 16.01
#